data_bd34a9d0135238c4156aa7a1adac926b
#
_entry.id   bd34a9d0135238c4156aa7a1adac926b
#
_cell.length_a   1.000
_cell.length_b   1.000
_cell.length_c   1.000
_cell.angle_alpha   90.00
_cell.angle_beta   90.00
_cell.angle_gamma   90.00
#
_symmetry.space_group_name_H-M   'P 1'
#
loop_
_entity.id
_entity.type
_entity.pdbx_description
1 polymer ?
#
loop_
_entity_poly.entity_id
_entity_poly.type
_entity_poly.pdbx_seq_one_letter_code
_entity_poly.pdbx_strand_id
1 'polypeptide(L)'
;EKISAAEVIMTQLHAGGKFDHNSYKVSGGLHGVGVSVVNALSEKLDLNIFRDGKEYEINFKDGNSLKPLKKIGKTKKKGTKITFLPSREIFSSIKFSASILEKRIRELAFLNKGISISLIDRTLKKSKEYVHKYDGGIIEFVKHINKKKPQLINKNEKEVFKKPIYITSEKDNVIVECSFEWNAGYSEEVLPFTNNIPQKDGGTHLLGFR
;
A
#
# COMPACT_ATOMS: atom_id res chain seq x y z
N GLU A 1 27.87 -11.96 -1.73
CA GLU A 1 27.15 -12.91 -2.58
C GLU A 1 27.40 -12.56 -4.06
N LYS A 2 27.51 -13.57 -4.92
CA LYS A 2 27.79 -13.38 -6.37
C LYS A 2 26.55 -12.98 -7.18
N ILE A 3 25.41 -12.73 -6.53
CA ILE A 3 24.11 -12.40 -7.15
C ILE A 3 23.71 -10.95 -6.85
N SER A 4 22.89 -10.35 -7.68
CA SER A 4 22.46 -8.96 -7.52
C SER A 4 21.52 -8.78 -6.31
N ALA A 5 21.55 -7.61 -5.66
CA ALA A 5 20.61 -7.29 -4.58
C ALA A 5 19.14 -7.41 -5.04
N ALA A 6 18.83 -7.10 -6.30
CA ALA A 6 17.50 -7.26 -6.87
C ALA A 6 17.07 -8.73 -6.87
N GLU A 7 17.96 -9.64 -7.25
CA GLU A 7 17.70 -11.08 -7.23
C GLU A 7 17.49 -11.60 -5.82
N VAL A 8 18.35 -11.19 -4.88
CA VAL A 8 18.20 -11.55 -3.45
C VAL A 8 16.84 -11.14 -2.90
N ILE A 9 16.42 -9.87 -3.12
CA ILE A 9 15.14 -9.36 -2.64
C ILE A 9 13.94 -10.11 -3.24
N MET A 10 14.07 -10.54 -4.49
CA MET A 10 13.00 -11.25 -5.19
C MET A 10 12.89 -12.74 -4.86
N THR A 11 13.98 -13.35 -4.41
CA THR A 11 14.05 -14.82 -4.22
C THR A 11 14.25 -15.26 -2.78
N GLN A 12 14.70 -14.37 -1.89
CA GLN A 12 14.97 -14.71 -0.49
C GLN A 12 13.95 -14.04 0.43
N LEU A 13 13.42 -14.81 1.37
CA LEU A 13 12.59 -14.30 2.45
C LEU A 13 13.47 -13.50 3.44
N HIS A 14 12.86 -12.50 4.06
CA HIS A 14 13.52 -11.64 5.06
C HIS A 14 14.75 -10.88 4.53
N ALA A 15 14.84 -10.67 3.22
CA ALA A 15 15.88 -9.87 2.59
C ALA A 15 15.39 -8.44 2.31
N GLY A 16 16.33 -7.49 2.30
CA GLY A 16 16.11 -6.10 1.90
C GLY A 16 16.39 -5.07 2.99
N GLY A 17 16.43 -3.80 2.60
CA GLY A 17 16.81 -2.65 3.45
C GLY A 17 15.79 -2.26 4.53
N LYS A 18 14.63 -2.93 4.62
CA LYS A 18 13.60 -2.65 5.63
C LYS A 18 14.00 -3.04 7.06
N PHE A 19 15.04 -3.83 7.21
CA PHE A 19 15.62 -4.19 8.50
C PHE A 19 16.60 -3.14 9.04
N ASP A 20 16.97 -2.13 8.22
CA ASP A 20 17.76 -1.00 8.66
C ASP A 20 16.83 0.14 9.10
N HIS A 21 16.77 0.40 10.40
CA HIS A 21 15.98 1.46 11.01
C HIS A 21 16.28 2.87 10.48
N ASN A 22 17.46 3.08 9.92
CA ASN A 22 17.86 4.36 9.35
C ASN A 22 17.33 4.58 7.92
N SER A 23 17.00 3.52 7.21
CA SER A 23 16.57 3.58 5.79
C SER A 23 15.07 3.74 5.60
N TYR A 24 14.24 3.29 6.56
CA TYR A 24 12.77 3.34 6.47
C TYR A 24 12.12 3.71 7.80
N LYS A 25 11.59 4.93 7.91
CA LYS A 25 10.84 5.38 9.10
C LYS A 25 9.47 4.71 9.22
N VAL A 26 8.79 4.46 8.08
CA VAL A 26 7.49 3.77 8.01
C VAL A 26 7.50 2.84 6.81
N SER A 27 7.24 1.55 7.01
CA SER A 27 7.07 0.60 5.92
C SER A 27 5.86 -0.28 6.15
N GLY A 28 5.00 -0.41 5.13
CA GLY A 28 3.97 -1.42 5.12
C GLY A 28 4.60 -2.81 4.92
N GLY A 29 4.65 -3.60 5.98
CA GLY A 29 5.27 -4.92 5.98
C GLY A 29 6.61 -4.95 6.71
N LEU A 30 6.63 -5.66 7.83
CA LEU A 30 7.77 -5.75 8.73
C LEU A 30 8.70 -6.94 8.44
N HIS A 31 8.30 -7.85 7.54
CA HIS A 31 8.94 -9.17 7.39
C HIS A 31 9.84 -9.29 6.15
N GLY A 32 9.88 -8.30 5.26
CA GLY A 32 10.69 -8.38 4.02
C GLY A 32 10.32 -9.54 3.09
N VAL A 33 9.04 -9.97 3.10
CA VAL A 33 8.58 -11.14 2.34
C VAL A 33 7.64 -10.81 1.19
N GLY A 34 7.05 -9.60 1.16
CA GLY A 34 5.95 -9.29 0.22
C GLY A 34 6.31 -9.51 -1.24
N VAL A 35 7.47 -9.03 -1.67
CA VAL A 35 7.88 -9.12 -3.09
C VAL A 35 8.33 -10.52 -3.46
N SER A 36 9.09 -11.20 -2.59
CA SER A 36 9.54 -12.58 -2.81
C SER A 36 8.37 -13.57 -2.85
N VAL A 37 7.32 -13.34 -2.02
CA VAL A 37 6.08 -14.13 -2.08
C VAL A 37 5.33 -13.90 -3.39
N VAL A 38 5.21 -12.65 -3.88
CA VAL A 38 4.61 -12.39 -5.19
C VAL A 38 5.36 -13.13 -6.29
N ASN A 39 6.70 -13.14 -6.25
CA ASN A 39 7.52 -13.86 -7.21
C ASN A 39 7.28 -15.38 -7.13
N ALA A 40 7.34 -15.96 -5.93
CA ALA A 40 7.13 -17.39 -5.71
C ALA A 40 5.73 -17.88 -6.15
N LEU A 41 4.71 -17.02 -6.04
CA LEU A 41 3.33 -17.34 -6.45
C LEU A 41 3.03 -16.97 -7.91
N SER A 42 4.03 -16.57 -8.70
CA SER A 42 3.88 -16.18 -10.09
C SER A 42 4.44 -17.22 -11.03
N GLU A 43 3.66 -17.60 -12.06
CA GLU A 43 4.12 -18.37 -13.20
C GLU A 43 5.24 -17.64 -13.96
N LYS A 44 5.12 -16.30 -14.05
CA LYS A 44 6.10 -15.42 -14.67
C LYS A 44 6.16 -14.09 -13.94
N LEU A 45 7.38 -13.56 -13.75
CA LEU A 45 7.58 -12.20 -13.25
C LEU A 45 8.77 -11.56 -13.98
N ASP A 46 8.56 -10.34 -14.49
CA ASP A 46 9.58 -9.50 -15.12
C ASP A 46 9.79 -8.26 -14.25
N LEU A 47 11.04 -7.99 -13.89
CA LEU A 47 11.47 -6.84 -13.12
C LEU A 47 12.38 -5.95 -13.98
N ASN A 48 11.95 -4.70 -14.21
CA ASN A 48 12.76 -3.66 -14.82
C ASN A 48 13.13 -2.61 -13.78
N ILE A 49 14.40 -2.23 -13.71
CA ILE A 49 14.93 -1.21 -12.81
C ILE A 49 15.52 -0.08 -13.63
N PHE A 50 15.05 1.15 -13.38
CA PHE A 50 15.51 2.38 -14.04
C PHE A 50 16.31 3.20 -13.03
N ARG A 51 17.63 3.15 -13.10
CA ARG A 51 18.54 3.78 -12.14
C ARG A 51 19.83 4.27 -12.81
N ASP A 52 20.30 5.43 -12.40
CA ASP A 52 21.58 6.01 -12.82
C ASP A 52 21.74 6.08 -14.35
N GLY A 53 20.65 6.48 -15.05
CA GLY A 53 20.63 6.62 -16.49
C GLY A 53 20.64 5.28 -17.26
N LYS A 54 20.44 4.16 -16.57
CA LYS A 54 20.51 2.81 -17.12
C LYS A 54 19.23 2.05 -16.81
N GLU A 55 18.87 1.15 -17.72
CA GLU A 55 17.78 0.19 -17.55
C GLU A 55 18.37 -1.20 -17.37
N TYR A 56 17.90 -1.90 -16.34
CA TYR A 56 18.25 -3.27 -16.02
C TYR A 56 17.02 -4.14 -16.02
N GLU A 57 17.18 -5.41 -16.37
CA GLU A 57 16.10 -6.40 -16.39
C GLU A 57 16.55 -7.71 -15.77
N ILE A 58 15.63 -8.34 -15.06
CA ILE A 58 15.73 -9.72 -14.59
C ILE A 58 14.35 -10.38 -14.70
N ASN A 59 14.33 -11.64 -15.13
CA ASN A 59 13.12 -12.40 -15.38
C ASN A 59 13.10 -13.63 -14.47
N PHE A 60 11.90 -13.96 -13.98
CA PHE A 60 11.67 -15.10 -13.09
C PHE A 60 10.58 -16.00 -13.65
N LYS A 61 10.67 -17.28 -13.34
CA LYS A 61 9.66 -18.29 -13.58
C LYS A 61 9.50 -19.12 -12.32
N ASP A 62 8.25 -19.25 -11.85
CA ASP A 62 7.92 -20.04 -10.67
C ASP A 62 8.83 -19.71 -9.46
N GLY A 63 9.07 -18.41 -9.24
CA GLY A 63 9.91 -17.89 -8.18
C GLY A 63 11.42 -17.89 -8.43
N ASN A 64 11.90 -18.60 -9.48
CA ASN A 64 13.33 -18.78 -9.75
C ASN A 64 13.83 -17.80 -10.83
N SER A 65 15.02 -17.25 -10.64
CA SER A 65 15.68 -16.41 -11.64
C SER A 65 16.06 -17.23 -12.88
N LEU A 66 15.66 -16.75 -14.06
CA LEU A 66 16.02 -17.39 -15.33
C LEU A 66 17.44 -17.03 -15.78
N LYS A 67 17.86 -15.80 -15.50
CA LYS A 67 19.18 -15.25 -15.84
C LYS A 67 19.54 -14.16 -14.84
N PRO A 68 20.83 -13.90 -14.62
CA PRO A 68 21.28 -12.79 -13.78
C PRO A 68 20.76 -11.43 -14.27
N LEU A 69 20.68 -10.45 -13.36
CA LEU A 69 20.33 -9.06 -13.69
C LEU A 69 21.21 -8.53 -14.83
N LYS A 70 20.61 -8.09 -15.92
CA LYS A 70 21.29 -7.60 -17.11
C LYS A 70 20.97 -6.13 -17.36
N LYS A 71 21.98 -5.33 -17.70
CA LYS A 71 21.77 -4.00 -18.28
C LYS A 71 21.29 -4.15 -19.72
N ILE A 72 20.12 -3.55 -20.03
CA ILE A 72 19.50 -3.65 -21.36
C ILE A 72 19.58 -2.35 -22.17
N GLY A 73 19.78 -1.20 -21.49
CA GLY A 73 19.84 0.08 -22.21
C GLY A 73 20.21 1.28 -21.37
N LYS A 74 20.10 2.46 -22.00
CA LYS A 74 20.13 3.78 -21.35
C LYS A 74 18.69 4.30 -21.24
N THR A 75 18.38 5.03 -20.17
CA THR A 75 17.04 5.59 -19.95
C THR A 75 17.09 6.90 -19.16
N LYS A 76 16.11 7.77 -19.39
CA LYS A 76 15.85 8.95 -18.53
C LYS A 76 14.87 8.66 -17.41
N LYS A 77 14.22 7.48 -17.40
CA LYS A 77 13.26 7.08 -16.38
C LYS A 77 13.99 6.79 -15.06
N LYS A 78 13.26 6.94 -13.95
CA LYS A 78 13.66 6.52 -12.61
C LYS A 78 12.56 5.67 -12.01
N GLY A 79 12.92 4.63 -11.25
CA GLY A 79 11.98 3.80 -10.53
C GLY A 79 12.06 2.32 -10.92
N THR A 80 10.98 1.61 -10.67
CA THR A 80 10.89 0.15 -10.83
C THR A 80 9.58 -0.20 -11.52
N LYS A 81 9.63 -1.18 -12.43
CA LYS A 81 8.45 -1.77 -13.06
C LYS A 81 8.46 -3.27 -12.79
N ILE A 82 7.35 -3.77 -12.26
CA ILE A 82 7.11 -5.20 -12.07
C ILE A 82 5.92 -5.60 -12.91
N THR A 83 6.08 -6.67 -13.70
CA THR A 83 5.01 -7.30 -14.46
C THR A 83 4.95 -8.75 -14.02
N PHE A 84 3.79 -9.25 -13.61
CA PHE A 84 3.68 -10.63 -13.15
C PHE A 84 2.37 -11.28 -13.59
N LEU A 85 2.41 -12.59 -13.72
CA LEU A 85 1.26 -13.45 -13.98
C LEU A 85 1.15 -14.44 -12.83
N PRO A 86 0.04 -14.41 -12.03
CA PRO A 86 -0.17 -15.38 -10.97
C PRO A 86 -0.20 -16.82 -11.51
N SER A 87 0.34 -17.76 -10.75
CA SER A 87 0.42 -19.16 -11.15
C SER A 87 -0.97 -19.81 -11.17
N ARG A 88 -1.33 -20.44 -12.28
CA ARG A 88 -2.57 -21.23 -12.43
C ARG A 88 -2.54 -22.55 -11.68
N GLU A 89 -1.37 -23.02 -11.32
CA GLU A 89 -1.20 -24.22 -10.52
C GLU A 89 -1.53 -23.97 -9.04
N ILE A 90 -1.33 -22.71 -8.58
CA ILE A 90 -1.55 -22.31 -7.18
C ILE A 90 -2.93 -21.72 -6.99
N PHE A 91 -3.38 -20.86 -7.92
CA PHE A 91 -4.64 -20.13 -7.80
C PHE A 91 -5.74 -20.71 -8.68
N SER A 92 -6.89 -20.98 -8.11
CA SER A 92 -8.09 -21.42 -8.85
C SER A 92 -8.60 -20.34 -9.83
N SER A 93 -8.30 -19.09 -9.59
CA SER A 93 -8.59 -17.96 -10.49
C SER A 93 -7.47 -16.93 -10.43
N ILE A 94 -6.99 -16.50 -11.59
CA ILE A 94 -5.98 -15.46 -11.74
C ILE A 94 -6.58 -14.11 -12.16
N LYS A 95 -7.92 -13.97 -12.11
CA LYS A 95 -8.61 -12.74 -12.46
C LYS A 95 -8.59 -11.76 -11.27
N PHE A 96 -8.07 -10.57 -11.50
CA PHE A 96 -8.11 -9.49 -10.52
C PHE A 96 -9.46 -8.78 -10.54
N SER A 97 -9.95 -8.41 -9.35
CA SER A 97 -11.13 -7.54 -9.19
C SER A 97 -10.68 -6.09 -9.08
N ALA A 98 -11.03 -5.28 -10.08
CA ALA A 98 -10.69 -3.84 -10.07
C ALA A 98 -11.30 -3.12 -8.86
N SER A 99 -12.50 -3.50 -8.41
CA SER A 99 -13.15 -2.88 -7.25
C SER A 99 -12.43 -3.17 -5.92
N ILE A 100 -11.92 -4.39 -5.74
CA ILE A 100 -11.16 -4.77 -4.55
C ILE A 100 -9.82 -4.03 -4.54
N LEU A 101 -9.11 -4.01 -5.68
CA LEU A 101 -7.84 -3.31 -5.82
C LEU A 101 -8.01 -1.80 -5.61
N GLU A 102 -9.04 -1.20 -6.20
CA GLU A 102 -9.34 0.22 -6.10
C GLU A 102 -9.61 0.63 -4.64
N LYS A 103 -10.41 -0.15 -3.91
CA LYS A 103 -10.69 0.08 -2.49
C LYS A 103 -9.39 0.06 -1.67
N ARG A 104 -8.51 -0.91 -1.90
CA ARG A 104 -7.25 -1.03 -1.17
C ARG A 104 -6.25 0.06 -1.54
N ILE A 105 -6.16 0.44 -2.81
CA ILE A 105 -5.29 1.53 -3.28
C ILE A 105 -5.73 2.88 -2.71
N ARG A 106 -7.03 3.13 -2.65
CA ARG A 106 -7.62 4.33 -2.02
C ARG A 106 -7.26 4.40 -0.54
N GLU A 107 -7.42 3.30 0.19
CA GLU A 107 -7.05 3.19 1.60
C GLU A 107 -5.56 3.50 1.81
N LEU A 108 -4.68 2.89 1.00
CA LEU A 108 -3.24 3.15 1.04
C LEU A 108 -2.90 4.62 0.74
N ALA A 109 -3.62 5.26 -0.17
CA ALA A 109 -3.42 6.68 -0.48
C ALA A 109 -3.84 7.59 0.68
N PHE A 110 -4.90 7.26 1.43
CA PHE A 110 -5.25 7.97 2.66
C PHE A 110 -4.21 7.79 3.77
N LEU A 111 -3.67 6.58 3.92
CA LEU A 111 -2.68 6.27 4.95
C LEU A 111 -1.28 6.85 4.65
N ASN A 112 -1.02 7.20 3.39
CA ASN A 112 0.27 7.74 2.95
C ASN A 112 0.08 9.14 2.35
N LYS A 113 -0.02 10.11 3.23
CA LYS A 113 -0.21 11.51 2.87
C LYS A 113 0.74 11.98 1.76
N GLY A 114 0.18 12.60 0.71
CA GLY A 114 0.93 13.18 -0.39
C GLY A 114 1.38 12.20 -1.49
N ILE A 115 1.21 10.87 -1.29
CA ILE A 115 1.48 9.89 -2.34
C ILE A 115 0.30 9.84 -3.32
N SER A 116 0.61 9.80 -4.62
CA SER A 116 -0.36 9.56 -5.68
C SER A 116 -0.28 8.12 -6.15
N ILE A 117 -1.40 7.40 -6.12
CA ILE A 117 -1.51 6.01 -6.57
C ILE A 117 -2.57 5.93 -7.66
N SER A 118 -2.20 5.38 -8.82
CA SER A 118 -3.11 5.16 -9.95
C SER A 118 -3.36 3.66 -10.16
N LEU A 119 -4.61 3.31 -10.45
CA LEU A 119 -5.02 2.00 -10.93
C LEU A 119 -5.60 2.16 -12.34
N ILE A 120 -5.06 1.43 -13.31
CA ILE A 120 -5.59 1.40 -14.68
C ILE A 120 -6.12 -0.01 -14.95
N ASP A 121 -7.44 -0.13 -15.03
CA ASP A 121 -8.12 -1.36 -15.43
C ASP A 121 -8.21 -1.43 -16.96
N ARG A 122 -7.55 -2.41 -17.54
CA ARG A 122 -7.52 -2.69 -18.98
C ARG A 122 -8.31 -3.94 -19.36
N THR A 123 -9.05 -4.51 -18.44
CA THR A 123 -9.90 -5.70 -18.70
C THR A 123 -11.17 -5.34 -19.47
N LEU A 124 -11.56 -4.07 -19.43
CA LEU A 124 -12.72 -3.54 -20.13
C LEU A 124 -12.36 -3.12 -21.57
N LYS A 125 -13.37 -3.07 -22.48
CA LYS A 125 -13.19 -2.56 -23.86
C LYS A 125 -12.58 -1.16 -23.90
N LYS A 126 -12.94 -0.29 -22.93
CA LYS A 126 -12.33 1.01 -22.70
C LYS A 126 -11.63 0.97 -21.35
N SER A 127 -10.32 1.22 -21.32
CA SER A 127 -9.56 1.25 -20.06
C SER A 127 -10.13 2.30 -19.11
N LYS A 128 -10.19 1.96 -17.82
CA LYS A 128 -10.67 2.87 -16.77
C LYS A 128 -9.51 3.16 -15.81
N GLU A 129 -9.26 4.44 -15.58
CA GLU A 129 -8.24 4.90 -14.65
C GLU A 129 -8.89 5.45 -13.39
N TYR A 130 -8.29 5.12 -12.24
CA TYR A 130 -8.61 5.63 -10.92
C TYR A 130 -7.34 6.25 -10.35
N VAL A 131 -7.39 7.51 -9.95
CA VAL A 131 -6.25 8.21 -9.34
C VAL A 131 -6.63 8.62 -7.93
N HIS A 132 -5.81 8.26 -6.97
CA HIS A 132 -5.99 8.58 -5.55
C HIS A 132 -4.78 9.33 -5.03
N LYS A 133 -5.03 10.53 -4.50
CA LYS A 133 -4.06 11.37 -3.81
C LYS A 133 -4.79 12.16 -2.73
N TYR A 134 -4.33 12.07 -1.50
CA TYR A 134 -4.97 12.72 -0.35
C TYR A 134 -3.89 13.43 0.47
N ASP A 135 -3.85 14.75 0.36
CA ASP A 135 -2.86 15.57 1.06
C ASP A 135 -3.21 15.77 2.55
N GLY A 136 -4.47 15.56 2.92
CA GLY A 136 -4.96 15.58 4.32
C GLY A 136 -4.84 14.23 5.05
N GLY A 137 -4.45 13.16 4.37
CA GLY A 137 -4.20 11.85 4.98
C GLY A 137 -5.43 11.27 5.69
N ILE A 138 -5.25 10.78 6.94
CA ILE A 138 -6.32 10.14 7.71
C ILE A 138 -7.48 11.08 8.08
N ILE A 139 -7.28 12.40 8.08
CA ILE A 139 -8.37 13.37 8.26
C ILE A 139 -9.36 13.27 7.09
N GLU A 140 -8.84 13.20 5.86
CA GLU A 140 -9.68 13.02 4.67
C GLU A 140 -10.29 11.62 4.62
N PHE A 141 -9.62 10.62 5.19
CA PHE A 141 -10.16 9.28 5.31
C PHE A 141 -11.42 9.25 6.18
N VAL A 142 -11.39 9.88 7.37
CA VAL A 142 -12.57 10.01 8.25
C VAL A 142 -13.70 10.75 7.53
N LYS A 143 -13.43 11.86 6.85
CA LYS A 143 -14.42 12.55 6.03
C LYS A 143 -15.01 11.66 4.95
N HIS A 144 -14.18 10.84 4.30
CA HIS A 144 -14.64 9.90 3.27
C HIS A 144 -15.60 8.84 3.84
N ILE A 145 -15.28 8.28 5.01
CA ILE A 145 -16.12 7.30 5.71
C ILE A 145 -17.45 7.93 6.12
N ASN A 146 -17.41 9.15 6.67
CA ASN A 146 -18.60 9.85 7.16
C ASN A 146 -19.46 10.48 6.05
N LYS A 147 -18.97 10.57 4.81
CA LYS A 147 -19.68 11.25 3.70
C LYS A 147 -21.11 10.80 3.47
N LYS A 148 -21.43 9.54 3.81
CA LYS A 148 -22.78 8.96 3.63
C LYS A 148 -23.54 8.79 4.95
N LYS A 149 -22.94 9.21 6.08
CA LYS A 149 -23.57 9.10 7.40
C LYS A 149 -24.26 10.39 7.75
N PRO A 150 -25.34 10.37 8.56
CA PRO A 150 -26.01 11.58 9.02
C PRO A 150 -25.05 12.39 9.89
N GLN A 151 -24.95 13.67 9.60
CA GLN A 151 -24.05 14.55 10.34
C GLN A 151 -24.64 14.91 11.70
N LEU A 152 -23.78 15.12 12.68
CA LEU A 152 -24.18 15.62 13.98
C LEU A 152 -24.38 17.13 13.88
N ILE A 153 -25.64 17.57 14.06
CA ILE A 153 -26.04 18.98 14.05
C ILE A 153 -26.39 19.47 15.45
N ASN A 154 -26.13 20.74 15.73
CA ASN A 154 -26.52 21.37 16.97
C ASN A 154 -27.98 21.90 16.90
N LYS A 155 -28.47 22.48 18.02
CA LYS A 155 -29.82 23.06 18.12
C LYS A 155 -30.13 24.15 17.06
N ASN A 156 -29.11 24.74 16.44
CA ASN A 156 -29.23 25.77 15.43
C ASN A 156 -29.03 25.22 14.02
N GLU A 157 -29.19 23.90 13.80
CA GLU A 157 -29.02 23.19 12.54
C GLU A 157 -27.63 23.35 11.89
N LYS A 158 -26.62 23.67 12.71
CA LYS A 158 -25.22 23.77 12.25
C LYS A 158 -24.45 22.50 12.59
N GLU A 159 -23.56 22.10 11.69
CA GLU A 159 -22.63 21.00 11.93
C GLU A 159 -21.80 21.25 13.19
N VAL A 160 -21.73 20.24 14.07
CA VAL A 160 -20.92 20.30 15.30
C VAL A 160 -19.43 20.23 14.94
N PHE A 161 -19.07 19.42 13.96
CA PHE A 161 -17.70 19.28 13.51
C PHE A 161 -17.52 19.85 12.11
N LYS A 162 -16.70 20.92 11.99
CA LYS A 162 -16.27 21.43 10.69
C LYS A 162 -15.20 20.57 10.02
N LYS A 163 -14.46 19.81 10.82
CA LYS A 163 -13.42 18.88 10.41
C LYS A 163 -13.24 17.82 11.48
N PRO A 164 -12.80 16.60 11.10
CA PRO A 164 -12.44 15.57 12.06
C PRO A 164 -11.37 16.07 13.04
N ILE A 165 -11.44 15.56 14.25
CA ILE A 165 -10.40 15.74 15.26
C ILE A 165 -9.18 14.94 14.79
N TYR A 166 -7.98 15.51 14.97
CA TYR A 166 -6.72 14.87 14.61
C TYR A 166 -5.72 15.04 15.74
N ILE A 167 -5.11 13.95 16.12
CA ILE A 167 -4.10 13.88 17.16
C ILE A 167 -2.91 13.12 16.61
N THR A 168 -1.71 13.62 16.85
CA THR A 168 -0.46 12.91 16.55
C THR A 168 0.50 13.07 17.71
N SER A 169 1.25 12.03 18.00
CA SER A 169 2.29 12.02 19.02
C SER A 169 3.41 11.06 18.61
N GLU A 170 4.62 11.37 19.05
CA GLU A 170 5.79 10.48 18.85
C GLU A 170 6.47 10.27 20.20
N LYS A 171 6.73 9.00 20.52
CA LYS A 171 7.49 8.60 21.71
C LYS A 171 8.25 7.32 21.41
N ASP A 172 9.50 7.24 21.82
CA ASP A 172 10.36 6.06 21.69
C ASP A 172 10.41 5.49 20.25
N ASN A 173 10.48 6.39 19.24
CA ASN A 173 10.41 6.09 17.80
C ASN A 173 9.09 5.44 17.34
N VAL A 174 8.04 5.49 18.17
CA VAL A 174 6.69 5.09 17.79
C VAL A 174 5.87 6.33 17.52
N ILE A 175 5.36 6.46 16.29
CA ILE A 175 4.45 7.55 15.90
C ILE A 175 3.02 7.02 15.96
N VAL A 176 2.16 7.75 16.66
CA VAL A 176 0.72 7.49 16.75
C VAL A 176 -0.02 8.62 16.05
N GLU A 177 -0.89 8.27 15.13
CA GLU A 177 -1.83 9.20 14.50
C GLU A 177 -3.25 8.69 14.72
N CYS A 178 -4.14 9.59 15.13
CA CYS A 178 -5.55 9.30 15.33
C CYS A 178 -6.39 10.40 14.71
N SER A 179 -7.43 10.02 13.96
CA SER A 179 -8.43 10.95 13.46
C SER A 179 -9.82 10.37 13.68
N PHE A 180 -10.76 11.17 14.20
CA PHE A 180 -12.10 10.72 14.48
C PHE A 180 -13.12 11.86 14.43
N GLU A 181 -14.37 11.49 14.22
CA GLU A 181 -15.50 12.40 14.14
C GLU A 181 -16.77 11.65 14.56
N TRP A 182 -17.64 12.28 15.33
CA TRP A 182 -18.94 11.72 15.62
C TRP A 182 -19.94 12.06 14.51
N ASN A 183 -20.87 11.16 14.29
CA ASN A 183 -22.02 11.35 13.44
C ASN A 183 -23.32 11.03 14.20
N ALA A 184 -24.49 11.32 13.62
CA ALA A 184 -25.77 11.05 14.24
C ALA A 184 -26.27 9.60 14.02
N GLY A 185 -25.44 8.72 13.46
CA GLY A 185 -25.75 7.29 13.32
C GLY A 185 -25.52 6.53 14.61
N TYR A 186 -26.09 5.32 14.67
CA TYR A 186 -25.98 4.44 15.84
C TYR A 186 -24.84 3.42 15.78
N SER A 187 -24.05 3.42 14.68
CA SER A 187 -22.96 2.49 14.48
C SER A 187 -21.61 3.17 14.59
N GLU A 188 -20.72 2.58 15.38
CA GLU A 188 -19.30 2.91 15.41
C GLU A 188 -18.56 2.21 14.25
N GLU A 189 -17.62 2.91 13.64
CA GLU A 189 -16.68 2.34 12.67
C GLU A 189 -15.27 2.76 13.06
N VAL A 190 -14.44 1.79 13.43
CA VAL A 190 -13.04 2.00 13.83
C VAL A 190 -12.13 1.19 12.94
N LEU A 191 -11.15 1.85 12.35
CA LEU A 191 -10.18 1.24 11.44
C LEU A 191 -8.77 1.37 12.04
N PRO A 192 -8.30 0.36 12.78
CA PRO A 192 -6.95 0.34 13.34
C PRO A 192 -5.93 -0.16 12.32
N PHE A 193 -4.77 0.49 12.29
CA PHE A 193 -3.66 0.14 11.41
C PHE A 193 -2.35 0.12 12.19
N THR A 194 -1.43 -0.75 11.78
CA THR A 194 -0.03 -0.72 12.19
C THR A 194 0.83 -0.70 10.93
N ASN A 195 1.59 0.37 10.72
CA ASN A 195 2.41 0.57 9.51
C ASN A 195 1.62 0.28 8.21
N ASN A 196 0.44 0.87 8.06
CA ASN A 196 -0.47 0.73 6.92
C ASN A 196 -1.12 -0.67 6.76
N ILE A 197 -0.95 -1.57 7.72
CA ILE A 197 -1.56 -2.91 7.73
C ILE A 197 -2.82 -2.87 8.60
N PRO A 198 -4.01 -3.19 8.06
CA PRO A 198 -5.24 -3.24 8.85
C PRO A 198 -5.14 -4.29 9.97
N GLN A 199 -5.50 -3.91 11.18
CA GLN A 199 -5.57 -4.80 12.35
C GLN A 199 -7.02 -5.19 12.58
N LYS A 200 -7.49 -6.25 11.92
CA LYS A 200 -8.89 -6.69 11.98
C LYS A 200 -9.35 -7.06 13.39
N ASP A 201 -8.45 -7.60 14.18
CA ASP A 201 -8.71 -8.01 15.56
C ASP A 201 -8.43 -6.90 16.58
N GLY A 202 -8.23 -5.67 16.12
CA GLY A 202 -7.89 -4.52 16.97
C GLY A 202 -6.38 -4.43 17.23
N GLY A 203 -5.98 -4.57 18.49
CA GLY A 203 -4.58 -4.46 18.91
C GLY A 203 -4.44 -3.59 20.17
N THR A 204 -3.28 -3.63 20.79
CA THR A 204 -3.02 -2.87 22.03
C THR A 204 -3.16 -1.37 21.86
N HIS A 205 -2.84 -0.84 20.66
CA HIS A 205 -3.03 0.59 20.35
C HIS A 205 -4.50 0.99 20.30
N LEU A 206 -5.41 0.14 19.81
CA LEU A 206 -6.84 0.41 19.86
C LEU A 206 -7.37 0.31 21.30
N LEU A 207 -6.90 -0.67 22.06
CA LEU A 207 -7.26 -0.80 23.48
C LEU A 207 -6.82 0.42 24.28
N GLY A 208 -5.62 0.94 24.01
CA GLY A 208 -5.12 2.14 24.68
C GLY A 208 -5.83 3.43 24.26
N PHE A 209 -6.46 3.45 23.08
CA PHE A 209 -7.28 4.57 22.63
C PHE A 209 -8.65 4.61 23.31
N ARG A 210 -9.26 3.46 23.59
CA ARG A 210 -10.57 3.31 24.27
C ARG A 210 -10.47 3.51 25.76
#